data_49b1a353a88b5c6f00b4a27d71e88da1
#
_entry.id   49b1a353a88b5c6f00b4a27d71e88da1
#
_cell.length_a   1.000
_cell.length_b   1.000
_cell.length_c   1.000
_cell.angle_alpha   90.00
_cell.angle_beta   90.00
_cell.angle_gamma   90.00
#
_symmetry.space_group_name_H-M   'P 1'
#
loop_
_entity.id
_entity.type
_entity.pdbx_description
1 polymer ?
#
loop_
_entity_poly.entity_id
_entity_poly.type
_entity_poly.pdbx_seq_one_letter_code
_entity_poly.pdbx_strand_id
1 'polypeptide(L)'
;QALLDASLKGTVPVLVLAGGRVLEQSLDIMLHALRENDPDGWLAPTGARLSDMLALIARNDGFFKQALDRCKYPERHGAAAVHQARLDAQAWLSQLNQQVMASSHLFGHKPSLADMALLPFVRQYARIDEGQWTAQPWPHLQGWLQRWLDSALFAEIMQRHPAWAPGMACVTLAGSRDARAGAHSAAPAPRTP
;
A
#
# COMPACT_ATOMS: atom_id res chain seq x y z
N GLN A 1 -10.07 -20.49 -6.71
CA GLN A 1 -11.55 -20.38 -6.66
C GLN A 1 -11.98 -19.36 -5.58
N ALA A 2 -11.52 -19.46 -4.31
CA ALA A 2 -11.93 -18.57 -3.21
C ALA A 2 -11.79 -17.07 -3.50
N LEU A 3 -10.76 -16.64 -4.26
CA LEU A 3 -10.60 -15.24 -4.68
C LEU A 3 -11.72 -14.82 -5.65
N LEU A 4 -12.10 -15.67 -6.60
CA LEU A 4 -13.17 -15.39 -7.56
C LEU A 4 -14.56 -15.40 -6.88
N ASP A 5 -14.74 -16.22 -5.85
CA ASP A 5 -15.95 -16.23 -5.03
C ASP A 5 -16.09 -14.93 -4.21
N ALA A 6 -14.95 -14.36 -3.76
CA ALA A 6 -14.92 -13.11 -3.03
C ALA A 6 -15.00 -11.87 -3.94
N SER A 7 -14.44 -11.92 -5.15
CA SER A 7 -14.38 -10.81 -6.10
C SER A 7 -14.29 -11.33 -7.52
N LEU A 8 -15.28 -10.98 -8.35
CA LEU A 8 -15.31 -11.33 -9.78
C LEU A 8 -14.13 -10.77 -10.57
N LYS A 9 -13.48 -9.73 -10.06
CA LYS A 9 -12.29 -9.13 -10.65
C LYS A 9 -11.07 -10.07 -10.62
N GLY A 10 -11.04 -11.03 -9.67
CA GLY A 10 -9.99 -12.03 -9.56
C GLY A 10 -8.58 -11.48 -9.30
N THR A 11 -8.46 -10.24 -8.84
CA THR A 11 -7.18 -9.57 -8.52
C THR A 11 -7.07 -9.23 -7.05
N VAL A 12 -5.87 -9.21 -6.52
CA VAL A 12 -5.57 -8.77 -5.15
C VAL A 12 -5.15 -7.30 -5.15
N PRO A 13 -5.38 -6.56 -4.03
CA PRO A 13 -5.98 -7.02 -2.78
C PRO A 13 -7.52 -7.09 -2.82
N VAL A 14 -8.11 -7.93 -1.96
CA VAL A 14 -9.54 -7.99 -1.70
C VAL A 14 -9.77 -8.04 -0.20
N LEU A 15 -10.63 -7.16 0.32
CA LEU A 15 -11.07 -7.15 1.71
C LEU A 15 -12.59 -7.33 1.77
N VAL A 16 -13.04 -8.40 2.44
CA VAL A 16 -14.45 -8.67 2.70
C VAL A 16 -14.77 -8.23 4.12
N LEU A 17 -15.66 -7.25 4.28
CA LEU A 17 -16.08 -6.73 5.58
C LEU A 17 -17.15 -7.63 6.21
N ALA A 18 -17.33 -7.52 7.53
CA ALA A 18 -18.27 -8.32 8.30
C ALA A 18 -19.72 -8.27 7.78
N GLY A 19 -20.11 -7.15 7.13
CA GLY A 19 -21.42 -6.98 6.48
C GLY A 19 -21.51 -7.50 5.04
N GLY A 20 -20.50 -8.23 4.55
CA GLY A 20 -20.45 -8.76 3.17
C GLY A 20 -20.02 -7.74 2.10
N ARG A 21 -19.80 -6.47 2.45
CA ARG A 21 -19.25 -5.48 1.51
C ARG A 21 -17.81 -5.83 1.15
N VAL A 22 -17.49 -5.76 -0.13
CA VAL A 22 -16.16 -6.09 -0.67
C VAL A 22 -15.45 -4.80 -1.11
N LEU A 23 -14.19 -4.64 -0.70
CA LEU A 23 -13.29 -3.61 -1.17
C LEU A 23 -12.21 -4.26 -2.04
N GLU A 24 -12.06 -3.79 -3.28
CA GLU A 24 -11.23 -4.42 -4.31
C GLU A 24 -10.04 -3.56 -4.76
N GLN A 25 -9.88 -2.37 -4.16
CA GLN A 25 -8.77 -1.46 -4.44
C GLN A 25 -7.95 -1.23 -3.18
N SER A 26 -6.62 -1.25 -3.31
CA SER A 26 -5.72 -1.00 -2.18
C SER A 26 -6.00 0.34 -1.50
N LEU A 27 -6.27 1.39 -2.27
CA LEU A 27 -6.58 2.71 -1.71
C LEU A 27 -7.88 2.71 -0.89
N ASP A 28 -8.93 2.01 -1.38
CA ASP A 28 -10.19 1.90 -0.64
C ASP A 28 -10.01 1.15 0.69
N ILE A 29 -9.19 0.09 0.67
CA ILE A 29 -8.83 -0.67 1.87
C ILE A 29 -8.05 0.20 2.85
N MET A 30 -7.04 0.95 2.38
CA MET A 30 -6.26 1.87 3.21
C MET A 30 -7.15 2.96 3.82
N LEU A 31 -8.02 3.58 3.03
CA LEU A 31 -8.95 4.60 3.50
C LEU A 31 -9.95 4.04 4.51
N HIS A 32 -10.44 2.81 4.29
CA HIS A 32 -11.33 2.15 5.26
C HIS A 32 -10.61 1.91 6.58
N ALA A 33 -9.42 1.31 6.56
CA ALA A 33 -8.65 1.02 7.76
C ALA A 33 -8.31 2.28 8.56
N LEU A 34 -7.85 3.34 7.88
CA LEU A 34 -7.47 4.60 8.52
C LEU A 34 -8.69 5.39 9.04
N ARG A 35 -9.86 5.26 8.41
CA ARG A 35 -11.09 5.86 8.96
C ARG A 35 -11.59 5.18 10.22
N GLU A 36 -11.33 3.88 10.36
CA GLU A 36 -11.64 3.13 11.58
C GLU A 36 -10.62 3.46 12.70
N ASN A 37 -9.33 3.58 12.36
CA ASN A 37 -8.27 3.87 13.32
C ASN A 37 -7.05 4.49 12.63
N ASP A 38 -6.77 5.76 12.93
CA ASP A 38 -5.63 6.52 12.41
C ASP A 38 -4.82 7.16 13.55
N PRO A 39 -4.11 6.34 14.37
CA PRO A 39 -3.42 6.83 15.56
C PRO A 39 -2.28 7.80 15.24
N ASP A 40 -1.68 7.70 14.05
CA ASP A 40 -0.55 8.53 13.62
C ASP A 40 -0.97 9.75 12.78
N GLY A 41 -2.27 9.87 12.45
CA GLY A 41 -2.82 10.99 11.70
C GLY A 41 -2.43 11.02 10.22
N TRP A 42 -2.31 9.85 9.58
CA TRP A 42 -1.89 9.74 8.17
C TRP A 42 -2.89 10.35 7.19
N LEU A 43 -4.18 10.45 7.57
CA LEU A 43 -5.20 11.10 6.75
C LEU A 43 -5.18 12.63 6.84
N ALA A 44 -4.57 13.19 7.88
CA ALA A 44 -4.56 14.63 8.14
C ALA A 44 -3.20 15.11 8.67
N PRO A 45 -2.08 14.89 7.96
CA PRO A 45 -0.80 15.42 8.37
C PRO A 45 -0.85 16.96 8.39
N THR A 46 -0.13 17.56 9.35
CA THR A 46 -0.13 19.01 9.55
C THR A 46 0.24 19.76 8.26
N GLY A 47 -0.63 20.66 7.82
CA GLY A 47 -0.40 21.51 6.65
C GLY A 47 -0.78 20.87 5.31
N ALA A 48 -1.33 19.65 5.29
CA ALA A 48 -1.77 18.99 4.06
C ALA A 48 -3.24 18.57 4.12
N ARG A 49 -3.87 18.51 2.96
CA ARG A 49 -5.26 18.05 2.82
C ARG A 49 -5.31 16.66 2.21
N LEU A 50 -6.28 15.87 2.64
CA LEU A 50 -6.53 14.54 2.06
C LEU A 50 -6.72 14.61 0.54
N SER A 51 -7.39 15.66 0.03
CA SER A 51 -7.56 15.87 -1.41
C SER A 51 -6.25 15.94 -2.18
N ASP A 52 -5.22 16.56 -1.60
CA ASP A 52 -3.93 16.74 -2.26
C ASP A 52 -3.14 15.41 -2.28
N MET A 53 -3.24 14.63 -1.20
CA MET A 53 -2.71 13.27 -1.15
C MET A 53 -3.37 12.35 -2.18
N LEU A 54 -4.71 12.40 -2.27
CA LEU A 54 -5.47 11.60 -3.24
C LEU A 54 -5.14 12.00 -4.68
N ALA A 55 -4.92 13.28 -4.97
CA ALA A 55 -4.49 13.74 -6.28
C ALA A 55 -3.10 13.19 -6.67
N LEU A 56 -2.15 13.18 -5.72
CA LEU A 56 -0.82 12.60 -5.94
C LEU A 56 -0.90 11.09 -6.17
N ILE A 57 -1.71 10.37 -5.38
CA ILE A 57 -1.93 8.92 -5.51
C ILE A 57 -2.55 8.61 -6.87
N ALA A 58 -3.57 9.36 -7.30
CA ALA A 58 -4.22 9.17 -8.59
C ALA A 58 -3.24 9.34 -9.77
N ARG A 59 -2.32 10.32 -9.70
CA ARG A 59 -1.26 10.48 -10.72
C ARG A 59 -0.29 9.29 -10.71
N ASN A 60 0.06 8.80 -9.53
CA ASN A 60 0.90 7.60 -9.41
C ASN A 60 0.24 6.39 -10.05
N ASP A 61 -1.03 6.12 -9.73
CA ASP A 61 -1.77 4.95 -10.19
C ASP A 61 -2.10 5.00 -11.69
N GLY A 62 -2.29 6.19 -12.24
CA GLY A 62 -2.51 6.39 -13.67
C GLY A 62 -1.21 6.40 -14.47
N PHE A 63 -0.42 7.45 -14.28
CA PHE A 63 0.76 7.75 -15.09
C PHE A 63 1.97 6.88 -14.74
N PHE A 64 2.41 6.93 -13.46
CA PHE A 64 3.65 6.27 -13.07
C PHE A 64 3.54 4.74 -13.11
N LYS A 65 2.41 4.18 -12.68
CA LYS A 65 2.19 2.73 -12.73
C LYS A 65 2.28 2.16 -14.15
N GLN A 66 1.76 2.86 -15.15
CA GLN A 66 1.88 2.45 -16.54
C GLN A 66 3.33 2.47 -17.02
N ALA A 67 4.09 3.52 -16.67
CA ALA A 67 5.51 3.61 -16.99
C ALA A 67 6.30 2.51 -16.27
N LEU A 68 6.03 2.27 -14.99
CA LEU A 68 6.64 1.21 -14.19
C LEU A 68 6.41 -0.17 -14.80
N ASP A 69 5.17 -0.49 -15.21
CA ASP A 69 4.85 -1.79 -15.80
C ASP A 69 5.61 -2.01 -17.13
N ARG A 70 5.74 -0.99 -17.96
CA ARG A 70 6.56 -1.07 -19.19
C ARG A 70 8.05 -1.25 -18.90
N CYS A 71 8.56 -0.60 -17.86
CA CYS A 71 9.95 -0.78 -17.44
C CYS A 71 10.22 -2.19 -16.87
N LYS A 72 9.24 -2.77 -16.16
CA LYS A 72 9.34 -4.13 -15.55
C LYS A 72 9.23 -5.26 -16.56
N TYR A 73 8.45 -5.07 -17.62
CA TYR A 73 8.12 -6.09 -18.60
C TYR A 73 8.45 -5.61 -20.01
N PRO A 74 9.74 -5.23 -20.26
CA PRO A 74 10.14 -4.61 -21.53
C PRO A 74 9.90 -5.54 -22.73
N GLU A 75 9.91 -6.85 -22.52
CA GLU A 75 9.65 -7.86 -23.55
C GLU A 75 8.22 -7.81 -24.12
N ARG A 76 7.29 -7.17 -23.42
CA ARG A 76 5.89 -7.00 -23.86
C ARG A 76 5.66 -5.74 -24.68
N HIS A 77 6.70 -4.92 -24.83
CA HIS A 77 6.58 -3.59 -25.39
C HIS A 77 7.73 -3.33 -26.40
N GLY A 78 7.51 -2.48 -27.37
CA GLY A 78 8.58 -2.07 -28.30
C GLY A 78 9.63 -1.19 -27.60
N ALA A 79 10.87 -1.22 -28.08
CA ALA A 79 12.00 -0.51 -27.47
C ALA A 79 11.74 1.01 -27.29
N ALA A 80 11.10 1.65 -28.27
CA ALA A 80 10.75 3.07 -28.18
C ALA A 80 9.75 3.36 -27.03
N ALA A 81 8.77 2.48 -26.83
CA ALA A 81 7.79 2.62 -25.74
C ALA A 81 8.44 2.41 -24.36
N VAL A 82 9.37 1.47 -24.25
CA VAL A 82 10.14 1.24 -23.02
C VAL A 82 11.06 2.43 -22.72
N HIS A 83 11.71 2.98 -23.75
CA HIS A 83 12.55 4.18 -23.58
C HIS A 83 11.74 5.37 -23.08
N GLN A 84 10.58 5.65 -23.71
CA GLN A 84 9.70 6.73 -23.25
C GLN A 84 9.21 6.49 -21.82
N ALA A 85 8.82 5.27 -21.47
CA ALA A 85 8.38 4.92 -20.13
C ALA A 85 9.46 5.17 -19.06
N ARG A 86 10.74 4.94 -19.40
CA ARG A 86 11.86 5.27 -18.51
C ARG A 86 11.97 6.77 -18.28
N LEU A 87 11.86 7.58 -19.33
CA LEU A 87 11.88 9.05 -19.21
C LEU A 87 10.70 9.55 -18.36
N ASP A 88 9.51 9.03 -18.60
CA ASP A 88 8.30 9.37 -17.85
C ASP A 88 8.44 9.01 -16.37
N ALA A 89 8.95 7.81 -16.07
CA ALA A 89 9.20 7.38 -14.69
C ALA A 89 10.26 8.23 -14.00
N GLN A 90 11.35 8.57 -14.70
CA GLN A 90 12.42 9.43 -14.16
C GLN A 90 11.89 10.84 -13.85
N ALA A 91 11.08 11.42 -14.73
CA ALA A 91 10.47 12.72 -14.51
C ALA A 91 9.58 12.72 -13.27
N TRP A 92 8.76 11.67 -13.10
CA TRP A 92 7.92 11.50 -11.92
C TRP A 92 8.74 11.37 -10.62
N LEU A 93 9.73 10.49 -10.61
CA LEU A 93 10.57 10.25 -9.44
C LEU A 93 11.41 11.48 -9.07
N SER A 94 11.84 12.27 -10.06
CA SER A 94 12.49 13.57 -9.81
C SER A 94 11.54 14.55 -9.10
N GLN A 95 10.26 14.60 -9.47
CA GLN A 95 9.27 15.41 -8.75
C GLN A 95 9.08 14.93 -7.31
N LEU A 96 8.99 13.62 -7.08
CA LEU A 96 8.91 13.07 -5.73
C LEU A 96 10.17 13.39 -4.92
N ASN A 97 11.37 13.32 -5.53
CA ASN A 97 12.60 13.70 -4.86
C ASN A 97 12.59 15.16 -4.38
N GLN A 98 12.09 16.09 -5.20
CA GLN A 98 11.92 17.48 -4.81
C GLN A 98 10.89 17.66 -3.69
N GLN A 99 9.81 16.89 -3.72
CA GLN A 99 8.76 16.96 -2.71
C GLN A 99 9.27 16.50 -1.34
N VAL A 100 10.01 15.39 -1.26
CA VAL A 100 10.60 14.90 0.00
C VAL A 100 11.84 15.68 0.43
N MET A 101 12.44 16.49 -0.44
CA MET A 101 13.56 17.38 -0.08
C MET A 101 13.14 18.46 0.93
N ALA A 102 11.93 18.98 0.79
CA ALA A 102 11.40 20.04 1.67
C ALA A 102 11.03 19.51 3.06
N SER A 103 10.80 18.20 3.17
CA SER A 103 10.35 17.54 4.40
C SER A 103 10.71 16.06 4.37
N SER A 104 10.69 15.38 5.50
CA SER A 104 11.10 13.96 5.55
C SER A 104 10.14 13.01 4.84
N HIS A 105 8.90 13.43 4.53
CA HIS A 105 7.84 12.66 3.92
C HIS A 105 7.15 13.48 2.82
N LEU A 106 6.28 12.85 2.03
CA LEU A 106 5.64 13.47 0.88
C LEU A 106 4.77 14.67 1.24
N PHE A 107 4.16 14.68 2.42
CA PHE A 107 3.27 15.76 2.89
C PHE A 107 3.66 16.30 4.28
N GLY A 108 4.94 16.51 4.53
CA GLY A 108 5.41 17.12 5.76
C GLY A 108 6.45 16.28 6.51
N HIS A 109 6.57 16.52 7.83
CA HIS A 109 7.58 15.86 8.65
C HIS A 109 7.11 14.52 9.26
N LYS A 110 5.85 14.16 9.06
CA LYS A 110 5.26 12.90 9.50
C LYS A 110 4.79 12.08 8.32
N PRO A 111 4.73 10.75 8.47
CA PRO A 111 4.11 9.87 7.48
C PRO A 111 2.70 10.30 7.11
N SER A 112 2.31 10.02 5.87
CA SER A 112 0.97 10.28 5.36
C SER A 112 0.44 9.09 4.58
N LEU A 113 -0.86 9.09 4.27
CA LEU A 113 -1.47 8.13 3.35
C LEU A 113 -0.70 8.05 2.03
N ALA A 114 -0.22 9.19 1.51
CA ALA A 114 0.51 9.23 0.25
C ALA A 114 1.85 8.49 0.32
N ASP A 115 2.57 8.59 1.44
CA ASP A 115 3.82 7.84 1.63
C ASP A 115 3.57 6.34 1.53
N MET A 116 2.54 5.84 2.23
CA MET A 116 2.19 4.42 2.22
C MET A 116 1.69 3.95 0.86
N ALA A 117 0.93 4.77 0.16
CA ALA A 117 0.39 4.42 -1.15
C ALA A 117 1.48 4.38 -2.24
N LEU A 118 2.47 5.28 -2.18
CA LEU A 118 3.52 5.38 -3.21
C LEU A 118 4.71 4.47 -2.95
N LEU A 119 5.01 4.15 -1.69
CA LEU A 119 6.15 3.32 -1.29
C LEU A 119 6.31 2.02 -2.10
N PRO A 120 5.25 1.20 -2.32
CA PRO A 120 5.38 -0.04 -3.07
C PRO A 120 5.83 0.17 -4.51
N PHE A 121 5.41 1.24 -5.16
CA PHE A 121 5.72 1.55 -6.55
C PHE A 121 7.15 2.10 -6.70
N VAL A 122 7.57 3.01 -5.83
CA VAL A 122 8.96 3.53 -5.81
C VAL A 122 9.94 2.38 -5.53
N ARG A 123 9.62 1.51 -4.56
CA ARG A 123 10.42 0.32 -4.26
C ARG A 123 10.51 -0.64 -5.45
N GLN A 124 9.40 -0.87 -6.17
CA GLN A 124 9.42 -1.73 -7.35
C GLN A 124 10.31 -1.14 -8.45
N TYR A 125 10.24 0.17 -8.70
CA TYR A 125 11.09 0.83 -9.69
C TYR A 125 12.58 0.72 -9.31
N ALA A 126 12.93 1.00 -8.05
CA ALA A 126 14.29 0.92 -7.56
C ALA A 126 14.91 -0.48 -7.72
N ARG A 127 14.08 -1.53 -7.71
CA ARG A 127 14.50 -2.94 -7.85
C ARG A 127 14.57 -3.45 -9.29
N ILE A 128 14.16 -2.66 -10.27
CA ILE A 128 14.34 -3.05 -11.69
C ILE A 128 15.82 -3.07 -12.04
N ASP A 129 16.54 -2.03 -11.60
CA ASP A 129 17.99 -1.87 -11.81
C ASP A 129 18.55 -1.01 -10.67
N GLU A 130 19.12 -1.67 -9.66
CA GLU A 130 19.66 -1.00 -8.48
C GLU A 130 20.86 -0.09 -8.81
N GLY A 131 21.65 -0.43 -9.81
CA GLY A 131 22.77 0.39 -10.28
C GLY A 131 22.27 1.70 -10.91
N GLN A 132 21.26 1.62 -11.77
CA GLN A 132 20.64 2.81 -12.35
C GLN A 132 19.90 3.64 -11.28
N TRP A 133 19.24 3.01 -10.31
CA TRP A 133 18.59 3.71 -9.20
C TRP A 133 19.56 4.55 -8.39
N THR A 134 20.70 3.96 -7.97
CA THR A 134 21.71 4.65 -7.16
C THR A 134 22.46 5.73 -7.90
N ALA A 135 22.58 5.61 -9.23
CA ALA A 135 23.23 6.62 -10.08
C ALA A 135 22.35 7.85 -10.35
N GLN A 136 21.05 7.83 -9.99
CA GLN A 136 20.17 8.97 -10.23
C GLN A 136 20.41 10.09 -9.21
N PRO A 137 20.21 11.36 -9.59
CA PRO A 137 20.35 12.51 -8.71
C PRO A 137 19.13 12.70 -7.80
N TRP A 138 18.73 11.64 -7.08
CA TRP A 138 17.55 11.63 -6.19
C TRP A 138 17.91 11.28 -4.73
N PRO A 139 18.87 11.98 -4.10
CA PRO A 139 19.36 11.60 -2.77
C PRO A 139 18.25 11.62 -1.70
N HIS A 140 17.29 12.54 -1.81
CA HIS A 140 16.20 12.66 -0.84
C HIS A 140 15.20 11.53 -0.98
N LEU A 141 14.83 11.16 -2.21
CA LEU A 141 13.93 10.05 -2.47
C LEU A 141 14.59 8.69 -2.14
N GLN A 142 15.86 8.54 -2.44
CA GLN A 142 16.65 7.36 -2.06
C GLN A 142 16.70 7.21 -0.53
N GLY A 143 16.98 8.29 0.18
CA GLY A 143 16.96 8.31 1.65
C GLY A 143 15.55 8.07 2.23
N TRP A 144 14.50 8.61 1.60
CA TRP A 144 13.12 8.34 1.97
C TRP A 144 12.78 6.86 1.81
N LEU A 145 13.11 6.25 0.68
CA LEU A 145 12.90 4.83 0.44
C LEU A 145 13.65 3.97 1.47
N GLN A 146 14.94 4.28 1.71
CA GLN A 146 15.76 3.51 2.63
C GLN A 146 15.21 3.54 4.06
N ARG A 147 14.79 4.72 4.57
CA ARG A 147 14.17 4.82 5.90
C ARG A 147 12.94 3.91 6.04
N TRP A 148 12.13 3.81 4.99
CA TRP A 148 10.99 2.89 5.02
C TRP A 148 11.40 1.43 5.02
N LEU A 149 12.37 1.06 4.18
CA LEU A 149 12.87 -0.31 4.11
C LEU A 149 13.50 -0.78 5.43
N ASP A 150 14.11 0.14 6.18
CA ASP A 150 14.74 -0.13 7.48
C ASP A 150 13.75 -0.04 8.66
N SER A 151 12.51 0.33 8.41
CA SER A 151 11.51 0.50 9.47
C SER A 151 10.99 -0.82 10.02
N ALA A 152 10.64 -0.83 11.31
CA ALA A 152 9.98 -1.98 11.96
C ALA A 152 8.64 -2.31 11.28
N LEU A 153 7.88 -1.29 10.86
CA LEU A 153 6.63 -1.47 10.12
C LEU A 153 6.86 -2.25 8.82
N PHE A 154 7.89 -1.89 8.05
CA PHE A 154 8.19 -2.60 6.81
C PHE A 154 8.63 -4.05 7.08
N ALA A 155 9.46 -4.28 8.10
CA ALA A 155 9.87 -5.62 8.50
C ALA A 155 8.66 -6.51 8.88
N GLU A 156 7.68 -5.94 9.58
CA GLU A 156 6.45 -6.62 9.98
C GLU A 156 5.57 -6.99 8.78
N ILE A 157 5.25 -6.01 7.90
CA ILE A 157 4.36 -6.26 6.75
C ILE A 157 5.00 -7.14 5.68
N MET A 158 6.31 -7.30 5.68
CA MET A 158 7.04 -8.17 4.74
C MET A 158 7.25 -9.59 5.26
N GLN A 159 6.72 -9.94 6.41
CA GLN A 159 6.73 -11.33 6.90
C GLN A 159 5.96 -12.23 5.93
N ARG A 160 6.55 -13.39 5.65
CA ARG A 160 5.93 -14.38 4.77
C ARG A 160 4.95 -15.24 5.55
N HIS A 161 3.73 -15.31 5.08
CA HIS A 161 2.73 -16.23 5.59
C HIS A 161 2.56 -17.41 4.63
N PRO A 162 2.18 -18.61 5.12
CA PRO A 162 1.80 -19.71 4.25
C PRO A 162 0.65 -19.31 3.33
N ALA A 163 0.62 -19.85 2.12
CA ALA A 163 -0.52 -19.69 1.23
C ALA A 163 -1.77 -20.27 1.92
N TRP A 164 -2.85 -19.49 1.95
CA TRP A 164 -4.10 -19.93 2.54
C TRP A 164 -4.70 -21.12 1.76
N ALA A 165 -5.22 -22.09 2.52
CA ALA A 165 -5.99 -23.19 1.99
C ALA A 165 -7.25 -23.42 2.86
N PRO A 166 -8.35 -23.97 2.29
CA PRO A 166 -9.56 -24.29 3.06
C PRO A 166 -9.24 -25.17 4.26
N GLY A 167 -9.79 -24.80 5.44
CA GLY A 167 -9.55 -25.51 6.70
C GLY A 167 -8.32 -25.07 7.48
N MET A 168 -7.50 -24.15 6.95
CA MET A 168 -6.42 -23.57 7.73
C MET A 168 -6.96 -22.60 8.79
N ALA A 169 -6.25 -22.53 9.93
CA ALA A 169 -6.51 -21.52 10.96
C ALA A 169 -6.32 -20.09 10.37
N CYS A 170 -7.16 -19.15 10.81
CA CYS A 170 -7.01 -17.76 10.40
C CYS A 170 -5.68 -17.18 10.92
N VAL A 171 -4.94 -16.52 10.04
CA VAL A 171 -3.83 -15.67 10.44
C VAL A 171 -4.40 -14.31 10.83
N THR A 172 -4.19 -13.90 12.09
CA THR A 172 -4.55 -12.57 12.58
C THR A 172 -3.35 -11.65 12.54
N LEU A 173 -3.55 -10.38 12.19
CA LEU A 173 -2.49 -9.37 12.31
C LEU A 173 -2.17 -9.15 13.79
N ALA A 174 -0.87 -9.09 14.12
CA ALA A 174 -0.43 -8.77 15.47
C ALA A 174 -0.96 -7.38 15.85
N GLY A 175 -1.71 -7.29 16.96
CA GLY A 175 -2.35 -6.04 17.41
C GLY A 175 -3.87 -6.00 17.30
N SER A 176 -4.53 -6.92 16.62
CA SER A 176 -5.97 -7.13 16.77
C SER A 176 -6.26 -7.77 18.13
N ARG A 177 -6.28 -6.93 19.18
CA ARG A 177 -6.73 -7.37 20.52
C ARG A 177 -8.16 -7.87 20.39
N ASP A 178 -8.39 -9.04 20.96
CA ASP A 178 -9.68 -9.69 21.09
C ASP A 178 -10.82 -8.74 21.53
N ALA A 179 -11.49 -8.13 20.58
CA ALA A 179 -12.75 -7.44 20.83
C ALA A 179 -13.96 -8.42 20.84
N ARG A 180 -13.72 -9.75 20.91
CA ARG A 180 -14.78 -10.78 20.86
C ARG A 180 -14.76 -11.83 21.96
N ALA A 181 -14.07 -11.61 23.06
CA ALA A 181 -14.14 -12.52 24.23
C ALA A 181 -15.27 -12.17 25.21
N GLY A 182 -16.33 -11.46 24.77
CA GLY A 182 -17.40 -10.96 25.67
C GLY A 182 -18.85 -11.29 25.33
N ALA A 183 -19.12 -12.08 24.30
CA ALA A 183 -20.53 -12.27 23.90
C ALA A 183 -20.83 -13.70 23.45
N HIS A 184 -20.71 -14.70 24.32
CA HIS A 184 -21.46 -15.97 24.23
C HIS A 184 -21.26 -16.78 25.51
N SER A 185 -21.91 -16.34 26.57
CA SER A 185 -22.28 -17.21 27.68
C SER A 185 -23.63 -16.74 28.24
N ALA A 186 -24.68 -17.06 27.53
CA ALA A 186 -26.02 -17.15 28.09
C ALA A 186 -26.51 -18.56 27.80
N ALA A 187 -26.26 -19.47 28.73
CA ALA A 187 -26.88 -20.78 28.74
C ALA A 187 -28.40 -20.63 28.91
N PRO A 188 -29.24 -21.39 28.21
CA PRO A 188 -30.66 -21.38 28.48
C PRO A 188 -30.96 -22.08 29.81
N ALA A 189 -31.79 -21.44 30.63
CA ALA A 189 -32.28 -21.98 31.89
C ALA A 189 -33.11 -23.25 31.65
N PRO A 190 -33.06 -24.26 32.57
CA PRO A 190 -33.83 -25.47 32.46
C PRO A 190 -35.33 -25.18 32.74
N ARG A 191 -36.19 -25.66 31.86
CA ARG A 191 -37.63 -25.72 32.13
C ARG A 191 -37.87 -26.89 33.11
N THR A 192 -38.41 -26.57 34.26
CA THR A 192 -38.97 -27.55 35.21
C THR A 192 -40.46 -27.73 34.98
N PRO A 193 -41.03 -28.92 35.39
CA PRO A 193 -42.21 -29.55 34.84
C PRO A 193 -43.54 -28.88 35.17
#